data_aff5cef9593450522fa74fd08694b004
#
_entry.id   aff5cef9593450522fa74fd08694b004
#
_cell.length_a   1.000
_cell.length_b   1.000
_cell.length_c   1.000
_cell.angle_alpha   90.00
_cell.angle_beta   90.00
_cell.angle_gamma   90.00
#
_symmetry.space_group_name_H-M   'P 1'
#
loop_
_entity.id
_entity.type
_entity.pdbx_description
1 polymer ?
#
loop_
_entity_poly.entity_id
_entity_poly.type
_entity_poly.pdbx_seq_one_letter_code
_entity_poly.pdbx_strand_id
1 'polypeptide(L)'
;MRAAGVRPIIRMEELNVVGLVEVVQHIPRIYGEFRKLRDSIATEKPDLAVLTDSPDFHLRLLPHLHKAHVPVGYFIAPQVWAWRKGRIKTLQRYVDHLLCIFPFEEEFFRTNGVTATYVGHPLPSRIEIRTPREEFRARFGATDSKPLIALLPGSRPGEIHRHLDELAGAVELIQKKKPSVFVLGTAPGFSARVPENFWKRFPAGSIQLVEAETWDLLHAADLALAASGTVTVEAALLGCPMVTYYKVVGLSWLMGKMLVRVPYYSMVNLVAGKKAVPEVMQQDFTAQNLCREALRLLEDTAARDTMKADLATVSQKLATPGADPMDKAAGILQSLIEKEVSAHAS
;
A
#
# COMPACT_ATOMS: atom_id res chain seq x y z
N MET A 1 -3.05 14.75 -10.84
CA MET A 1 -2.11 15.83 -11.20
C MET A 1 -2.58 16.62 -12.43
N ARG A 2 -2.73 16.05 -13.64
CA ARG A 2 -3.22 16.82 -14.82
C ARG A 2 -4.55 17.50 -14.58
N ALA A 3 -5.52 16.81 -13.97
CA ALA A 3 -6.83 17.38 -13.61
C ALA A 3 -6.72 18.56 -12.62
N ALA A 4 -5.60 18.68 -11.90
CA ALA A 4 -5.28 19.78 -10.99
C ALA A 4 -4.36 20.83 -11.64
N GLY A 5 -4.24 20.86 -12.97
CA GLY A 5 -3.45 21.85 -13.70
C GLY A 5 -1.92 21.65 -13.70
N VAL A 6 -1.43 20.51 -13.18
CA VAL A 6 0.01 20.25 -13.12
C VAL A 6 0.53 19.87 -14.52
N ARG A 7 1.59 20.56 -14.97
CA ARG A 7 2.31 20.26 -16.21
C ARG A 7 3.24 19.04 -16.00
N PRO A 8 3.01 17.89 -16.65
CA PRO A 8 3.89 16.75 -16.52
C PRO A 8 5.16 16.93 -17.35
N ILE A 9 6.33 16.83 -16.73
CA ILE A 9 7.63 16.76 -17.42
C ILE A 9 7.88 15.32 -17.88
N ILE A 10 7.53 14.37 -17.02
CA ILE A 10 7.64 12.92 -17.28
C ILE A 10 6.28 12.27 -17.06
N ARG A 11 5.96 11.27 -17.87
CA ARG A 11 4.75 10.47 -17.68
C ARG A 11 5.06 9.25 -16.84
N MET A 12 4.19 8.95 -15.85
CA MET A 12 4.36 7.80 -14.95
C MET A 12 4.38 6.47 -15.72
N GLU A 13 3.62 6.39 -16.81
CA GLU A 13 3.57 5.24 -17.72
C GLU A 13 4.95 4.94 -18.36
N GLU A 14 5.80 5.95 -18.46
CA GLU A 14 7.16 5.83 -19.00
C GLU A 14 8.15 5.24 -18.00
N LEU A 15 7.82 5.31 -16.70
CA LEU A 15 8.63 4.78 -15.59
C LEU A 15 8.13 3.44 -15.06
N ASN A 16 6.90 3.04 -15.37
CA ASN A 16 6.30 1.78 -14.91
C ASN A 16 6.89 0.59 -15.65
N VAL A 17 7.98 0.05 -15.11
CA VAL A 17 8.62 -1.18 -15.57
C VAL A 17 8.41 -2.26 -14.52
N VAL A 18 7.83 -3.38 -14.92
CA VAL A 18 7.46 -4.50 -14.04
C VAL A 18 8.38 -5.69 -14.33
N GLY A 19 9.21 -6.05 -13.32
CA GLY A 19 10.11 -7.22 -13.39
C GLY A 19 11.60 -6.85 -13.37
N LEU A 20 12.43 -7.67 -12.68
CA LEU A 20 13.87 -7.43 -12.53
C LEU A 20 14.63 -7.46 -13.88
N VAL A 21 14.22 -8.34 -14.78
CA VAL A 21 14.84 -8.46 -16.13
C VAL A 21 14.39 -7.31 -17.03
N GLU A 22 13.13 -6.93 -16.95
CA GLU A 22 12.55 -5.79 -17.68
C GLU A 22 13.16 -4.47 -17.21
N VAL A 23 13.39 -4.30 -15.89
CA VAL A 23 14.07 -3.12 -15.34
C VAL A 23 15.44 -2.92 -15.97
N VAL A 24 16.24 -3.99 -16.15
CA VAL A 24 17.57 -3.87 -16.75
C VAL A 24 17.51 -3.37 -18.20
N GLN A 25 16.55 -3.84 -18.98
CA GLN A 25 16.34 -3.41 -20.38
C GLN A 25 15.87 -1.96 -20.48
N HIS A 26 15.18 -1.45 -19.48
CA HIS A 26 14.63 -0.09 -19.45
C HIS A 26 15.50 0.94 -18.69
N ILE A 27 16.64 0.51 -18.09
CA ILE A 27 17.58 1.43 -17.42
C ILE A 27 17.97 2.63 -18.29
N PRO A 28 18.31 2.51 -19.58
CA PRO A 28 18.68 3.66 -20.41
C PRO A 28 17.53 4.67 -20.54
N ARG A 29 16.29 4.18 -20.68
CA ARG A 29 15.08 5.01 -20.76
C ARG A 29 14.83 5.73 -19.42
N ILE A 30 14.82 4.99 -18.32
CA ILE A 30 14.65 5.55 -16.97
C ILE A 30 15.72 6.61 -16.68
N TYR A 31 16.95 6.35 -17.10
CA TYR A 31 18.04 7.30 -16.95
C TYR A 31 17.87 8.54 -17.84
N GLY A 32 17.32 8.38 -19.04
CA GLY A 32 16.93 9.50 -19.92
C GLY A 32 15.90 10.41 -19.26
N GLU A 33 14.84 9.83 -18.69
CA GLU A 33 13.81 10.58 -17.95
C GLU A 33 14.38 11.24 -16.69
N PHE A 34 15.25 10.56 -15.97
CA PHE A 34 15.97 11.14 -14.83
C PHE A 34 16.78 12.37 -15.24
N ARG A 35 17.49 12.32 -16.38
CA ARG A 35 18.25 13.47 -16.89
C ARG A 35 17.35 14.64 -17.24
N LYS A 36 16.22 14.41 -17.92
CA LYS A 36 15.23 15.47 -18.22
C LYS A 36 14.78 16.18 -16.95
N LEU A 37 14.43 15.43 -15.91
CA LEU A 37 13.99 16.01 -14.64
C LEU A 37 15.11 16.77 -13.94
N ARG A 38 16.33 16.22 -13.92
CA ARG A 38 17.50 16.89 -13.37
C ARG A 38 17.78 18.22 -14.11
N ASP A 39 17.70 18.18 -15.43
CA ASP A 39 18.00 19.37 -16.25
C ASP A 39 16.88 20.43 -16.08
N SER A 40 15.62 20.03 -15.88
CA SER A 40 14.54 20.96 -15.55
C SER A 40 14.72 21.63 -14.19
N ILE A 41 15.27 20.94 -13.17
CA ILE A 41 15.60 21.53 -11.88
C ILE A 41 16.61 22.69 -12.06
N ALA A 42 17.62 22.50 -12.89
CA ALA A 42 18.64 23.50 -13.12
C ALA A 42 18.12 24.72 -13.91
N THR A 43 17.19 24.50 -14.84
CA THR A 43 16.65 25.57 -15.72
C THR A 43 15.47 26.31 -15.11
N GLU A 44 14.56 25.61 -14.45
CA GLU A 44 13.31 26.19 -13.93
C GLU A 44 13.45 26.71 -12.49
N LYS A 45 14.45 26.23 -11.73
CA LYS A 45 14.75 26.63 -10.34
C LYS A 45 13.48 26.70 -9.48
N PRO A 46 12.82 25.58 -9.22
CA PRO A 46 11.57 25.56 -8.46
C PRO A 46 11.80 26.04 -7.01
N ASP A 47 10.81 26.72 -6.44
CA ASP A 47 10.86 27.21 -5.05
C ASP A 47 10.75 26.08 -4.03
N LEU A 48 10.25 24.92 -4.42
CA LEU A 48 10.09 23.71 -3.58
C LEU A 48 10.04 22.46 -4.44
N ALA A 49 10.68 21.41 -3.97
CA ALA A 49 10.50 20.06 -4.50
C ALA A 49 9.71 19.20 -3.52
N VAL A 50 8.57 18.66 -3.98
CA VAL A 50 7.78 17.69 -3.21
C VAL A 50 7.98 16.31 -3.81
N LEU A 51 8.70 15.45 -3.07
CA LEU A 51 8.94 14.06 -3.47
C LEU A 51 7.87 13.16 -2.86
N THR A 52 7.44 12.15 -3.61
CA THR A 52 6.42 11.20 -3.15
C THR A 52 6.76 9.80 -3.62
N ASP A 53 6.79 8.81 -2.70
CA ASP A 53 7.09 7.41 -3.03
C ASP A 53 8.37 7.22 -3.86
N SER A 54 8.52 6.08 -4.56
CA SER A 54 9.63 5.78 -5.50
C SER A 54 11.04 6.16 -4.98
N PRO A 55 11.45 5.69 -3.79
CA PRO A 55 12.69 6.16 -3.15
C PRO A 55 13.95 5.84 -3.95
N ASP A 56 13.97 4.77 -4.74
CA ASP A 56 15.12 4.43 -5.58
C ASP A 56 15.37 5.44 -6.71
N PHE A 57 14.34 6.15 -7.13
CA PHE A 57 14.42 7.24 -8.10
C PHE A 57 14.67 8.59 -7.41
N HIS A 58 13.81 8.94 -6.44
CA HIS A 58 13.82 10.26 -5.82
C HIS A 58 15.06 10.54 -4.98
N LEU A 59 15.59 9.55 -4.23
CA LEU A 59 16.81 9.77 -3.44
C LEU A 59 18.03 10.10 -4.31
N ARG A 60 18.01 9.76 -5.60
CA ARG A 60 19.08 10.14 -6.55
C ARG A 60 18.94 11.58 -7.04
N LEU A 61 17.76 12.19 -6.95
CA LEU A 61 17.55 13.59 -7.27
C LEU A 61 18.01 14.54 -6.17
N LEU A 62 17.99 14.09 -4.91
CA LEU A 62 18.29 14.93 -3.75
C LEU A 62 19.60 15.72 -3.84
N PRO A 63 20.74 15.15 -4.26
CA PRO A 63 21.98 15.93 -4.41
C PRO A 63 21.86 17.04 -5.46
N HIS A 64 21.04 16.87 -6.49
CA HIS A 64 20.83 17.87 -7.54
C HIS A 64 19.94 19.01 -7.06
N LEU A 65 18.88 18.70 -6.30
CA LEU A 65 18.01 19.67 -5.64
C LEU A 65 18.82 20.52 -4.64
N HIS A 66 19.61 19.86 -3.81
CA HIS A 66 20.47 20.54 -2.84
C HIS A 66 21.49 21.48 -3.51
N LYS A 67 22.12 21.04 -4.61
CA LYS A 67 23.04 21.90 -5.39
C LYS A 67 22.34 23.10 -6.01
N ALA A 68 21.07 22.97 -6.34
CA ALA A 68 20.25 24.06 -6.87
C ALA A 68 19.61 24.93 -5.78
N HIS A 69 19.91 24.68 -4.50
CA HIS A 69 19.30 25.35 -3.34
C HIS A 69 17.76 25.26 -3.32
N VAL A 70 17.21 24.13 -3.75
CA VAL A 70 15.77 23.89 -3.75
C VAL A 70 15.39 23.11 -2.48
N PRO A 71 14.55 23.67 -1.60
CA PRO A 71 14.07 22.97 -0.41
C PRO A 71 13.25 21.72 -0.78
N VAL A 72 13.35 20.69 0.05
CA VAL A 72 12.76 19.38 -0.23
C VAL A 72 11.81 18.96 0.87
N GLY A 73 10.51 18.87 0.53
CA GLY A 73 9.53 18.13 1.30
C GLY A 73 9.37 16.71 0.75
N TYR A 74 9.38 15.70 1.62
CA TYR A 74 9.15 14.33 1.18
C TYR A 74 7.83 13.80 1.78
N PHE A 75 6.80 13.70 0.96
CA PHE A 75 5.48 13.19 1.34
C PHE A 75 5.41 11.69 1.13
N ILE A 76 4.87 10.95 2.09
CA ILE A 76 4.90 9.48 2.18
C ILE A 76 6.34 8.99 2.35
N ALA A 77 6.77 8.94 3.60
CA ALA A 77 8.12 8.57 4.00
C ALA A 77 8.59 7.25 3.39
N PRO A 78 9.83 7.18 2.86
CA PRO A 78 10.40 5.90 2.44
C PRO A 78 10.50 4.94 3.61
N GLN A 79 10.11 3.68 3.42
CA GLN A 79 10.09 2.65 4.46
C GLN A 79 11.51 2.17 4.86
N VAL A 80 12.40 3.12 5.15
CA VAL A 80 13.80 2.81 5.55
C VAL A 80 13.88 2.17 6.93
N TRP A 81 12.85 2.28 7.74
CA TRP A 81 12.70 1.58 9.00
C TRP A 81 12.56 0.07 8.83
N ALA A 82 12.00 -0.39 7.72
CA ALA A 82 11.87 -1.80 7.39
C ALA A 82 13.15 -2.37 6.76
N TRP A 83 13.79 -1.62 5.86
CA TRP A 83 14.95 -2.08 5.11
C TRP A 83 15.82 -0.91 4.62
N ARG A 84 17.10 -1.17 4.32
CA ARG A 84 18.06 -0.14 3.81
C ARG A 84 18.23 1.06 4.73
N LYS A 85 18.42 0.84 6.04
CA LYS A 85 18.65 1.89 7.04
C LYS A 85 19.76 2.89 6.67
N GLY A 86 20.73 2.50 5.84
CA GLY A 86 21.77 3.41 5.35
C GLY A 86 21.25 4.64 4.60
N ARG A 87 20.03 4.59 4.07
CA ARG A 87 19.37 5.73 3.40
C ARG A 87 18.98 6.86 4.37
N ILE A 88 18.92 6.60 5.67
CA ILE A 88 18.65 7.61 6.69
C ILE A 88 19.64 8.77 6.56
N LYS A 89 20.93 8.50 6.36
CA LYS A 89 21.95 9.54 6.17
C LYS A 89 21.68 10.45 4.96
N THR A 90 21.11 9.90 3.90
CA THR A 90 20.71 10.67 2.71
C THR A 90 19.52 11.55 3.01
N LEU A 91 18.52 11.03 3.75
CA LEU A 91 17.36 11.82 4.19
C LEU A 91 17.78 12.96 5.14
N GLN A 92 18.61 12.66 6.15
CA GLN A 92 19.16 13.67 7.07
C GLN A 92 19.86 14.82 6.35
N ARG A 93 20.59 14.50 5.28
CA ARG A 93 21.44 15.49 4.58
C ARG A 93 20.67 16.36 3.60
N TYR A 94 19.57 15.85 3.01
CA TYR A 94 18.99 16.44 1.82
C TYR A 94 17.48 16.67 1.89
N VAL A 95 16.80 16.22 2.93
CA VAL A 95 15.35 16.42 3.08
C VAL A 95 15.10 17.40 4.21
N ASP A 96 14.47 18.53 3.90
CA ASP A 96 14.19 19.58 4.87
C ASP A 96 13.03 19.20 5.78
N HIS A 97 12.01 18.51 5.23
CA HIS A 97 10.88 18.01 6.01
C HIS A 97 10.30 16.70 5.43
N LEU A 98 10.20 15.69 6.29
CA LEU A 98 9.60 14.40 5.95
C LEU A 98 8.17 14.34 6.50
N LEU A 99 7.21 14.07 5.63
CA LEU A 99 5.79 13.99 5.96
C LEU A 99 5.36 12.53 6.04
N CYS A 100 5.18 12.05 7.26
CA CYS A 100 4.86 10.66 7.57
C CYS A 100 3.36 10.41 7.54
N ILE A 101 2.95 9.25 7.01
CA ILE A 101 1.54 8.83 6.98
C ILE A 101 1.22 7.71 7.99
N PHE A 102 2.22 7.18 8.68
CA PHE A 102 2.04 6.23 9.78
C PHE A 102 2.59 6.82 11.09
N PRO A 103 1.87 6.68 12.21
CA PRO A 103 2.22 7.37 13.45
C PRO A 103 3.59 6.98 14.03
N PHE A 104 4.02 5.73 13.86
CA PHE A 104 5.32 5.25 14.35
C PHE A 104 6.53 5.79 13.56
N GLU A 105 6.30 6.31 12.34
CA GLU A 105 7.37 6.81 11.49
C GLU A 105 7.97 8.13 12.01
N GLU A 106 7.13 9.02 12.56
CA GLU A 106 7.59 10.31 13.06
C GLU A 106 8.65 10.13 14.14
N GLU A 107 8.37 9.31 15.17
CA GLU A 107 9.32 9.01 16.25
C GLU A 107 10.59 8.35 15.70
N PHE A 108 10.42 7.36 14.81
CA PHE A 108 11.55 6.69 14.19
C PHE A 108 12.48 7.67 13.46
N PHE A 109 11.94 8.55 12.62
CA PHE A 109 12.76 9.49 11.84
C PHE A 109 13.38 10.57 12.73
N ARG A 110 12.65 11.12 13.68
CA ARG A 110 13.15 12.14 14.61
C ARG A 110 14.27 11.60 15.49
N THR A 111 14.15 10.40 16.01
CA THR A 111 15.20 9.71 16.77
C THR A 111 16.47 9.48 15.95
N ASN A 112 16.32 9.35 14.63
CA ASN A 112 17.43 9.24 13.69
C ASN A 112 17.84 10.59 13.06
N GLY A 113 17.49 11.73 13.67
CA GLY A 113 17.94 13.08 13.28
C GLY A 113 17.36 13.58 11.94
N VAL A 114 16.21 13.05 11.49
CA VAL A 114 15.48 13.56 10.32
C VAL A 114 14.29 14.37 10.81
N THR A 115 14.14 15.60 10.32
CA THR A 115 12.95 16.42 10.59
C THR A 115 11.72 15.75 10.00
N ALA A 116 10.80 15.29 10.83
CA ALA A 116 9.64 14.54 10.39
C ALA A 116 8.39 14.94 11.17
N THR A 117 7.24 14.90 10.50
CA THR A 117 5.93 15.14 11.13
C THR A 117 4.92 14.12 10.61
N TYR A 118 4.19 13.50 11.52
CA TYR A 118 3.02 12.70 11.19
C TYR A 118 1.87 13.62 10.78
N VAL A 119 1.47 13.52 9.52
CA VAL A 119 0.38 14.34 8.96
C VAL A 119 -0.97 13.62 8.96
N GLY A 120 -0.99 12.32 9.21
CA GLY A 120 -2.15 11.45 9.07
C GLY A 120 -2.12 10.66 7.78
N HIS A 121 -2.91 9.59 7.72
CA HIS A 121 -3.02 8.79 6.52
C HIS A 121 -4.10 9.36 5.58
N PRO A 122 -3.84 9.54 4.26
CA PRO A 122 -4.79 10.19 3.35
C PRO A 122 -6.03 9.33 3.01
N LEU A 123 -6.00 8.01 3.25
CA LEU A 123 -7.12 7.13 2.89
C LEU A 123 -8.41 7.37 3.69
N PRO A 124 -8.40 7.66 5.00
CA PRO A 124 -9.65 7.86 5.74
C PRO A 124 -10.57 8.94 5.15
N SER A 125 -9.99 10.03 4.61
CA SER A 125 -10.75 11.10 3.97
C SER A 125 -11.11 10.82 2.50
N ARG A 126 -10.64 9.71 1.93
CA ARG A 126 -10.83 9.37 0.50
C ARG A 126 -11.68 8.14 0.25
N ILE A 127 -11.88 7.30 1.27
CA ILE A 127 -12.73 6.12 1.14
C ILE A 127 -14.17 6.57 0.96
N GLU A 128 -14.77 6.17 -0.14
CA GLU A 128 -16.16 6.44 -0.51
C GLU A 128 -16.85 5.12 -0.81
N ILE A 129 -17.85 4.78 -0.01
CA ILE A 129 -18.71 3.62 -0.22
C ILE A 129 -19.86 4.07 -1.12
N ARG A 130 -20.00 3.44 -2.28
CA ARG A 130 -20.97 3.79 -3.30
C ARG A 130 -22.21 2.91 -3.25
N THR A 131 -22.01 1.64 -2.84
CA THR A 131 -23.06 0.64 -2.79
C THR A 131 -23.32 0.24 -1.34
N PRO A 132 -24.56 0.34 -0.84
CA PRO A 132 -24.93 -0.15 0.48
C PRO A 132 -24.56 -1.62 0.65
N ARG A 133 -24.14 -1.99 1.88
CA ARG A 133 -23.67 -3.35 2.21
C ARG A 133 -24.63 -4.44 1.75
N GLU A 134 -25.90 -4.29 2.05
CA GLU A 134 -26.92 -5.33 1.76
C GLU A 134 -27.16 -5.47 0.24
N GLU A 135 -27.17 -4.36 -0.48
CA GLU A 135 -27.32 -4.35 -1.94
C GLU A 135 -26.11 -5.03 -2.61
N PHE A 136 -24.90 -4.71 -2.17
CA PHE A 136 -23.69 -5.35 -2.70
C PHE A 136 -23.69 -6.84 -2.42
N ARG A 137 -24.05 -7.27 -1.21
CA ARG A 137 -24.16 -8.69 -0.84
C ARG A 137 -25.20 -9.42 -1.68
N ALA A 138 -26.38 -8.84 -1.88
CA ALA A 138 -27.45 -9.41 -2.69
C ALA A 138 -27.03 -9.63 -4.15
N ARG A 139 -26.29 -8.70 -4.72
CA ARG A 139 -25.75 -8.78 -6.10
C ARG A 139 -24.92 -10.04 -6.32
N PHE A 140 -24.22 -10.53 -5.30
CA PHE A 140 -23.38 -11.72 -5.37
C PHE A 140 -24.02 -12.97 -4.74
N GLY A 141 -25.21 -12.85 -4.19
CA GLY A 141 -25.94 -13.96 -3.55
C GLY A 141 -25.34 -14.36 -2.19
N ALA A 142 -24.72 -13.43 -1.48
CA ALA A 142 -24.25 -13.63 -0.13
C ALA A 142 -25.38 -13.49 0.88
N THR A 143 -25.38 -14.34 1.92
CA THR A 143 -26.36 -14.36 3.00
C THR A 143 -25.64 -14.61 4.33
N ASP A 144 -26.36 -14.59 5.45
CA ASP A 144 -25.77 -14.90 6.76
C ASP A 144 -25.24 -16.35 6.84
N SER A 145 -25.90 -17.27 6.15
CA SER A 145 -25.45 -18.68 6.06
C SER A 145 -24.37 -18.90 4.98
N LYS A 146 -24.21 -17.95 4.05
CA LYS A 146 -23.26 -18.00 2.94
C LYS A 146 -22.41 -16.72 2.91
N PRO A 147 -21.36 -16.64 3.74
CA PRO A 147 -20.57 -15.43 3.92
C PRO A 147 -19.87 -14.99 2.63
N LEU A 148 -19.68 -13.68 2.48
CA LEU A 148 -18.93 -13.06 1.40
C LEU A 148 -17.46 -12.94 1.79
N ILE A 149 -16.59 -13.55 0.99
CA ILE A 149 -15.15 -13.52 1.17
C ILE A 149 -14.53 -12.72 0.02
N ALA A 150 -13.88 -11.61 0.36
CA ALA A 150 -13.12 -10.82 -0.57
C ALA A 150 -11.75 -11.47 -0.86
N LEU A 151 -11.41 -11.63 -2.13
CA LEU A 151 -10.10 -12.13 -2.58
C LEU A 151 -9.32 -10.96 -3.18
N LEU A 152 -8.16 -10.64 -2.61
CA LEU A 152 -7.35 -9.47 -2.99
C LEU A 152 -5.91 -9.94 -3.28
N PRO A 153 -5.64 -10.46 -4.50
CA PRO A 153 -4.39 -11.18 -4.81
C PRO A 153 -3.16 -10.29 -4.94
N GLY A 154 -3.33 -8.99 -4.92
CA GLY A 154 -2.29 -7.98 -5.15
C GLY A 154 -2.57 -7.16 -6.40
N SER A 155 -1.72 -6.15 -6.65
CA SER A 155 -1.88 -5.20 -7.77
C SER A 155 -0.93 -5.47 -8.94
N ARG A 156 0.15 -6.21 -8.73
CA ARG A 156 1.17 -6.45 -9.74
C ARG A 156 1.05 -7.85 -10.34
N PRO A 157 1.19 -8.01 -11.68
CA PRO A 157 1.05 -9.33 -12.32
C PRO A 157 1.92 -10.43 -11.69
N GLY A 158 3.17 -10.10 -11.36
CA GLY A 158 4.09 -11.05 -10.73
C GLY A 158 3.70 -11.44 -9.28
N GLU A 159 3.03 -10.58 -8.53
CA GLU A 159 2.46 -10.90 -7.21
C GLU A 159 1.29 -11.86 -7.39
N ILE A 160 0.34 -11.49 -8.25
CA ILE A 160 -0.86 -12.26 -8.52
C ILE A 160 -0.49 -13.68 -8.96
N HIS A 161 0.45 -13.81 -9.90
CA HIS A 161 0.89 -15.12 -10.38
C HIS A 161 1.44 -16.01 -9.26
N ARG A 162 2.19 -15.45 -8.31
CA ARG A 162 2.76 -16.21 -7.18
C ARG A 162 1.74 -16.58 -6.12
N HIS A 163 0.66 -15.79 -6.01
CA HIS A 163 -0.37 -16.00 -5.00
C HIS A 163 -1.49 -16.93 -5.46
N LEU A 164 -1.67 -17.06 -6.76
CA LEU A 164 -2.86 -17.62 -7.38
C LEU A 164 -3.16 -19.06 -6.98
N ASP A 165 -2.15 -19.95 -7.02
CA ASP A 165 -2.36 -21.37 -6.77
C ASP A 165 -2.80 -21.64 -5.33
N GLU A 166 -2.15 -20.98 -4.37
CA GLU A 166 -2.50 -21.13 -2.96
C GLU A 166 -3.86 -20.49 -2.64
N LEU A 167 -4.17 -19.38 -3.29
CA LEU A 167 -5.46 -18.70 -3.14
C LEU A 167 -6.59 -19.57 -3.72
N ALA A 168 -6.40 -20.14 -4.91
CA ALA A 168 -7.37 -21.03 -5.54
C ALA A 168 -7.59 -22.30 -4.71
N GLY A 169 -6.52 -22.90 -4.20
CA GLY A 169 -6.61 -24.03 -3.29
C GLY A 169 -7.34 -23.68 -1.98
N ALA A 170 -7.13 -22.48 -1.44
CA ALA A 170 -7.86 -22.03 -0.26
C ALA A 170 -9.36 -21.86 -0.53
N VAL A 171 -9.74 -21.30 -1.69
CA VAL A 171 -11.13 -21.19 -2.13
C VAL A 171 -11.79 -22.58 -2.16
N GLU A 172 -11.13 -23.55 -2.77
CA GLU A 172 -11.64 -24.93 -2.84
C GLU A 172 -11.83 -25.56 -1.46
N LEU A 173 -10.82 -25.41 -0.57
CA LEU A 173 -10.86 -25.98 0.77
C LEU A 173 -11.93 -25.33 1.66
N ILE A 174 -12.08 -24.01 1.58
CA ILE A 174 -13.11 -23.27 2.32
C ILE A 174 -14.49 -23.69 1.82
N GLN A 175 -14.69 -23.69 0.50
CA GLN A 175 -15.98 -24.03 -0.11
C GLN A 175 -16.47 -25.43 0.29
N LYS A 176 -15.55 -26.40 0.43
CA LYS A 176 -15.88 -27.76 0.89
C LYS A 176 -16.35 -27.81 2.35
N LYS A 177 -15.85 -26.92 3.20
CA LYS A 177 -16.15 -26.91 4.64
C LYS A 177 -17.29 -25.94 5.00
N LYS A 178 -17.34 -24.79 4.32
CA LYS A 178 -18.34 -23.74 4.57
C LYS A 178 -18.71 -23.10 3.23
N PRO A 179 -19.90 -23.39 2.69
CA PRO A 179 -20.39 -22.73 1.48
C PRO A 179 -20.29 -21.22 1.61
N SER A 180 -19.58 -20.58 0.70
CA SER A 180 -19.25 -19.15 0.76
C SER A 180 -19.34 -18.51 -0.63
N VAL A 181 -19.51 -17.22 -0.66
CA VAL A 181 -19.39 -16.41 -1.88
C VAL A 181 -17.99 -15.83 -1.95
N PHE A 182 -17.29 -16.05 -3.05
CA PHE A 182 -15.96 -15.48 -3.26
C PHE A 182 -16.02 -14.43 -4.36
N VAL A 183 -15.55 -13.22 -4.02
CA VAL A 183 -15.48 -12.10 -4.96
C VAL A 183 -14.03 -11.61 -5.06
N LEU A 184 -13.50 -11.66 -6.26
CA LEU A 184 -12.16 -11.17 -6.58
C LEU A 184 -12.23 -9.67 -6.84
N GLY A 185 -11.60 -8.87 -5.98
CA GLY A 185 -11.48 -7.42 -6.12
C GLY A 185 -10.16 -7.05 -6.82
N THR A 186 -10.25 -6.26 -7.88
CA THR A 186 -9.08 -5.88 -8.69
C THR A 186 -9.14 -4.42 -9.17
N ALA A 187 -7.98 -3.93 -9.60
CA ALA A 187 -7.88 -2.62 -10.25
C ALA A 187 -8.58 -2.62 -11.62
N PRO A 188 -8.98 -1.45 -12.12
CA PRO A 188 -9.61 -1.31 -13.43
C PRO A 188 -8.80 -1.94 -14.57
N GLY A 189 -9.47 -2.63 -15.50
CA GLY A 189 -8.86 -3.25 -16.66
C GLY A 189 -8.04 -4.50 -16.35
N PHE A 190 -8.26 -5.13 -15.21
CA PHE A 190 -7.60 -6.38 -14.83
C PHE A 190 -7.98 -7.52 -15.76
N SER A 191 -9.27 -7.72 -16.01
CA SER A 191 -9.80 -8.79 -16.86
C SER A 191 -9.20 -8.80 -18.27
N ALA A 192 -8.93 -7.61 -18.82
CA ALA A 192 -8.30 -7.47 -20.14
C ALA A 192 -6.79 -7.80 -20.16
N ARG A 193 -6.15 -7.90 -19.01
CA ARG A 193 -4.69 -8.09 -18.86
C ARG A 193 -4.30 -9.46 -18.34
N VAL A 194 -5.25 -10.21 -17.78
CA VAL A 194 -4.95 -11.56 -17.26
C VAL A 194 -5.02 -12.60 -18.38
N PRO A 195 -4.14 -13.61 -18.36
CA PRO A 195 -4.19 -14.73 -19.30
C PRO A 195 -5.51 -15.52 -19.13
N GLU A 196 -6.02 -16.11 -20.21
CA GLU A 196 -7.24 -16.94 -20.16
C GLU A 196 -7.16 -18.09 -19.15
N ASN A 197 -5.96 -18.63 -18.92
CA ASN A 197 -5.74 -19.71 -17.97
C ASN A 197 -5.80 -19.25 -16.51
N PHE A 198 -5.89 -17.96 -16.23
CA PHE A 198 -6.06 -17.41 -14.89
C PHE A 198 -7.31 -17.99 -14.21
N TRP A 199 -8.43 -17.93 -14.91
CA TRP A 199 -9.73 -18.38 -14.39
C TRP A 199 -9.79 -19.90 -14.19
N LYS A 200 -9.03 -20.66 -15.01
CA LYS A 200 -8.94 -22.13 -14.90
C LYS A 200 -8.25 -22.61 -13.62
N ARG A 201 -7.59 -21.73 -12.87
CA ARG A 201 -6.98 -22.06 -11.58
C ARG A 201 -8.01 -22.24 -10.47
N PHE A 202 -9.12 -21.53 -10.57
CA PHE A 202 -10.23 -21.63 -9.62
C PHE A 202 -11.23 -22.72 -10.05
N PRO A 203 -11.91 -23.39 -9.11
CA PRO A 203 -13.02 -24.26 -9.45
C PRO A 203 -14.06 -23.48 -10.29
N ALA A 204 -14.60 -24.11 -11.32
CA ALA A 204 -15.55 -23.47 -12.23
C ALA A 204 -16.72 -22.81 -11.48
N GLY A 205 -16.96 -21.53 -11.74
CA GLY A 205 -18.04 -20.77 -11.11
C GLY A 205 -17.85 -20.46 -9.61
N SER A 206 -16.68 -20.76 -9.03
CA SER A 206 -16.45 -20.57 -7.60
C SER A 206 -16.17 -19.13 -7.21
N ILE A 207 -15.73 -18.28 -8.15
CA ILE A 207 -15.41 -16.87 -7.89
C ILE A 207 -16.14 -15.96 -8.88
N GLN A 208 -16.44 -14.75 -8.41
CA GLN A 208 -16.97 -13.66 -9.19
C GLN A 208 -15.97 -12.49 -9.17
N LEU A 209 -16.03 -11.57 -10.12
CA LEU A 209 -15.08 -10.47 -10.26
C LEU A 209 -15.77 -9.12 -10.06
N VAL A 210 -15.08 -8.21 -9.38
CA VAL A 210 -15.36 -6.78 -9.42
C VAL A 210 -14.08 -5.99 -9.73
N GLU A 211 -14.21 -4.98 -10.57
CA GLU A 211 -13.14 -4.06 -10.90
C GLU A 211 -13.48 -2.65 -10.39
N ALA A 212 -12.51 -1.99 -9.77
CA ALA A 212 -12.67 -0.63 -9.22
C ALA A 212 -13.73 -0.46 -8.11
N GLU A 213 -14.20 -1.54 -7.50
CA GLU A 213 -15.17 -1.54 -6.40
C GLU A 213 -14.58 -2.18 -5.12
N THR A 214 -13.26 -2.06 -4.91
CA THR A 214 -12.58 -2.73 -3.78
C THR A 214 -13.10 -2.26 -2.43
N TRP A 215 -13.46 -0.99 -2.27
CA TRP A 215 -13.97 -0.47 -1.00
C TRP A 215 -15.39 -0.95 -0.71
N ASP A 216 -16.27 -0.98 -1.72
CA ASP A 216 -17.62 -1.55 -1.58
C ASP A 216 -17.54 -3.05 -1.25
N LEU A 217 -16.64 -3.78 -1.92
CA LEU A 217 -16.38 -5.19 -1.63
C LEU A 217 -15.89 -5.40 -0.19
N LEU A 218 -14.91 -4.63 0.28
CA LEU A 218 -14.38 -4.72 1.64
C LEU A 218 -15.43 -4.34 2.68
N HIS A 219 -16.24 -3.31 2.41
CA HIS A 219 -17.35 -2.90 3.27
C HIS A 219 -18.43 -3.99 3.38
N ALA A 220 -18.68 -4.73 2.31
CA ALA A 220 -19.70 -5.77 2.26
C ALA A 220 -19.21 -7.14 2.77
N ALA A 221 -17.91 -7.41 2.72
CA ALA A 221 -17.33 -8.70 3.04
C ALA A 221 -17.41 -9.05 4.53
N ASP A 222 -17.52 -10.34 4.82
CA ASP A 222 -17.43 -10.91 6.16
C ASP A 222 -15.97 -11.23 6.51
N LEU A 223 -15.13 -11.46 5.47
CA LEU A 223 -13.72 -11.74 5.58
C LEU A 223 -12.99 -11.32 4.30
N ALA A 224 -11.76 -10.85 4.41
CA ALA A 224 -10.86 -10.65 3.28
C ALA A 224 -9.65 -11.60 3.36
N LEU A 225 -9.30 -12.23 2.24
CA LEU A 225 -7.98 -12.83 2.01
C LEU A 225 -7.18 -11.81 1.19
N ALA A 226 -6.26 -11.12 1.84
CA ALA A 226 -5.61 -9.94 1.27
C ALA A 226 -4.09 -10.08 1.18
N ALA A 227 -3.54 -9.86 -0.02
CA ALA A 227 -2.10 -9.72 -0.17
C ALA A 227 -1.60 -8.50 0.65
N SER A 228 -0.52 -8.69 1.40
CA SER A 228 0.06 -7.63 2.25
C SER A 228 0.47 -6.43 1.40
N GLY A 229 -0.10 -5.27 1.68
CA GLY A 229 0.09 -4.01 0.97
C GLY A 229 -0.93 -2.98 1.44
N THR A 230 -1.11 -1.90 0.67
CA THR A 230 -2.04 -0.80 0.99
C THR A 230 -3.48 -1.28 1.21
N VAL A 231 -3.92 -2.30 0.47
CA VAL A 231 -5.27 -2.86 0.60
C VAL A 231 -5.58 -3.39 2.01
N THR A 232 -4.56 -3.81 2.77
CA THR A 232 -4.78 -4.22 4.17
C THR A 232 -5.12 -3.03 5.07
N VAL A 233 -4.57 -1.85 4.77
CA VAL A 233 -4.94 -0.59 5.45
C VAL A 233 -6.39 -0.20 5.09
N GLU A 234 -6.76 -0.33 3.82
CA GLU A 234 -8.14 -0.09 3.36
C GLU A 234 -9.14 -1.01 4.08
N ALA A 235 -8.81 -2.31 4.16
CA ALA A 235 -9.63 -3.29 4.89
C ALA A 235 -9.75 -2.94 6.37
N ALA A 236 -8.66 -2.48 7.01
CA ALA A 236 -8.68 -2.05 8.41
C ALA A 236 -9.57 -0.81 8.62
N LEU A 237 -9.47 0.19 7.74
CA LEU A 237 -10.29 1.40 7.79
C LEU A 237 -11.78 1.10 7.61
N LEU A 238 -12.12 0.07 6.85
CA LEU A 238 -13.48 -0.40 6.61
C LEU A 238 -13.95 -1.44 7.65
N GLY A 239 -13.12 -1.76 8.64
CA GLY A 239 -13.44 -2.73 9.69
C GLY A 239 -13.63 -4.17 9.18
N CYS A 240 -13.11 -4.49 7.99
CA CYS A 240 -13.22 -5.81 7.39
C CYS A 240 -12.22 -6.79 8.05
N PRO A 241 -12.68 -7.86 8.71
CA PRO A 241 -11.79 -8.91 9.19
C PRO A 241 -10.97 -9.48 8.05
N MET A 242 -9.67 -9.80 8.30
CA MET A 242 -8.82 -10.26 7.22
C MET A 242 -7.79 -11.29 7.65
N VAL A 243 -7.34 -12.10 6.69
CA VAL A 243 -6.10 -12.87 6.73
C VAL A 243 -5.15 -12.25 5.73
N THR A 244 -3.99 -11.79 6.19
CA THR A 244 -2.99 -11.22 5.30
C THR A 244 -2.00 -12.30 4.85
N TYR A 245 -1.56 -12.22 3.59
CA TYR A 245 -0.60 -13.16 3.05
C TYR A 245 0.37 -12.48 2.09
N TYR A 246 1.55 -13.07 1.91
CA TYR A 246 2.49 -12.59 0.88
C TYR A 246 3.58 -13.62 0.57
N LYS A 247 3.98 -13.69 -0.72
CA LYS A 247 5.05 -14.56 -1.19
C LYS A 247 5.93 -13.79 -2.18
N VAL A 248 7.21 -13.67 -1.89
CA VAL A 248 8.22 -13.14 -2.81
C VAL A 248 9.08 -14.27 -3.37
N VAL A 249 9.82 -13.98 -4.43
CA VAL A 249 10.81 -14.93 -5.00
C VAL A 249 11.84 -15.30 -3.93
N GLY A 250 12.19 -16.59 -3.85
CA GLY A 250 13.01 -17.14 -2.76
C GLY A 250 14.34 -16.43 -2.51
N LEU A 251 15.06 -16.02 -3.57
CA LEU A 251 16.30 -15.26 -3.44
C LEU A 251 16.05 -13.85 -2.82
N SER A 252 14.98 -13.18 -3.25
CA SER A 252 14.58 -11.89 -2.68
C SER A 252 14.16 -12.02 -1.22
N TRP A 253 13.57 -13.16 -0.84
CA TRP A 253 13.22 -13.46 0.55
C TRP A 253 14.44 -13.68 1.43
N LEU A 254 15.41 -14.47 0.96
CA LEU A 254 16.63 -14.72 1.71
C LEU A 254 17.40 -13.43 1.97
N MET A 255 17.53 -12.57 0.96
CA MET A 255 18.10 -11.23 1.10
C MET A 255 17.24 -10.32 2.01
N GLY A 256 15.92 -10.37 1.84
CA GLY A 256 14.98 -9.59 2.65
C GLY A 256 15.04 -9.98 4.13
N LYS A 257 15.08 -11.27 4.47
CA LYS A 257 15.16 -11.78 5.85
C LYS A 257 16.42 -11.29 6.59
N MET A 258 17.51 -11.05 5.87
CA MET A 258 18.74 -10.47 6.44
C MET A 258 18.65 -8.95 6.63
N LEU A 259 17.84 -8.27 5.81
CA LEU A 259 17.76 -6.81 5.74
C LEU A 259 16.54 -6.23 6.45
N VAL A 260 15.43 -6.98 6.49
CA VAL A 260 14.14 -6.55 7.08
C VAL A 260 14.12 -6.96 8.55
N ARG A 261 14.09 -5.97 9.44
CA ARG A 261 14.05 -6.13 10.91
C ARG A 261 12.80 -5.48 11.48
N VAL A 262 11.64 -5.98 11.10
CA VAL A 262 10.35 -5.52 11.64
C VAL A 262 9.65 -6.66 12.36
N PRO A 263 8.89 -6.37 13.44
CA PRO A 263 8.17 -7.39 14.19
C PRO A 263 6.99 -7.98 13.41
N TYR A 264 6.46 -7.26 12.43
CA TYR A 264 5.31 -7.64 11.62
C TYR A 264 5.51 -7.26 10.16
N TYR A 265 4.85 -7.97 9.25
CA TYR A 265 4.93 -7.73 7.81
C TYR A 265 3.78 -6.89 7.27
N SER A 266 2.60 -6.93 7.90
CA SER A 266 1.47 -6.10 7.50
C SER A 266 1.51 -4.74 8.18
N MET A 267 1.13 -3.69 7.43
CA MET A 267 1.04 -2.33 7.98
C MET A 267 0.04 -2.26 9.14
N VAL A 268 -1.03 -3.06 9.07
CA VAL A 268 -2.04 -3.12 10.12
C VAL A 268 -1.43 -3.55 11.46
N ASN A 269 -0.64 -4.63 11.47
CA ASN A 269 0.03 -5.10 12.69
C ASN A 269 1.12 -4.13 13.18
N LEU A 270 1.83 -3.48 12.28
CA LEU A 270 2.81 -2.43 12.63
C LEU A 270 2.14 -1.23 13.29
N VAL A 271 1.03 -0.73 12.73
CA VAL A 271 0.26 0.38 13.32
C VAL A 271 -0.41 -0.05 14.63
N ALA A 272 -0.92 -1.28 14.70
CA ALA A 272 -1.49 -1.84 15.93
C ALA A 272 -0.44 -1.95 17.05
N GLY A 273 0.82 -2.23 16.70
CA GLY A 273 1.90 -2.59 17.65
C GLY A 273 1.78 -4.03 18.18
N LYS A 274 0.88 -4.83 17.60
CA LYS A 274 0.61 -6.22 17.97
C LYS A 274 0.08 -7.01 16.75
N LYS A 275 -0.01 -8.34 16.89
CA LYS A 275 -0.61 -9.21 15.88
C LYS A 275 -2.15 -9.08 15.90
N ALA A 276 -2.67 -8.00 15.32
CA ALA A 276 -4.11 -7.74 15.18
C ALA A 276 -4.75 -8.62 14.10
N VAL A 277 -4.01 -8.95 13.05
CA VAL A 277 -4.45 -9.83 11.95
C VAL A 277 -3.47 -10.97 11.73
N PRO A 278 -3.92 -12.17 11.31
CA PRO A 278 -3.04 -13.26 10.92
C PRO A 278 -2.18 -12.88 9.72
N GLU A 279 -0.89 -13.26 9.77
CA GLU A 279 0.06 -13.11 8.67
C GLU A 279 0.51 -14.49 8.20
N VAL A 280 0.17 -14.85 6.99
CA VAL A 280 0.51 -16.13 6.36
C VAL A 280 1.55 -15.86 5.27
N MET A 281 2.83 -15.90 5.65
CA MET A 281 3.93 -15.38 4.83
C MET A 281 4.82 -16.49 4.30
N GLN A 282 5.27 -16.37 3.06
CA GLN A 282 6.31 -17.22 2.44
C GLN A 282 5.99 -18.72 2.50
N GLN A 283 6.70 -19.49 3.34
CA GLN A 283 6.54 -20.93 3.48
C GLN A 283 5.22 -21.28 4.18
N ASP A 284 4.73 -20.42 5.06
CA ASP A 284 3.44 -20.60 5.73
C ASP A 284 2.27 -20.24 4.79
N PHE A 285 2.53 -19.53 3.68
CA PHE A 285 1.52 -19.20 2.69
C PHE A 285 1.18 -20.45 1.87
N THR A 286 0.22 -21.20 2.41
CA THR A 286 -0.36 -22.41 1.81
C THR A 286 -1.87 -22.31 1.84
N ALA A 287 -2.53 -23.02 0.91
CA ALA A 287 -3.99 -23.12 0.84
C ALA A 287 -4.60 -23.60 2.17
N GLN A 288 -3.94 -24.57 2.83
CA GLN A 288 -4.37 -25.13 4.10
C GLN A 288 -4.34 -24.10 5.23
N ASN A 289 -3.25 -23.32 5.33
CA ASN A 289 -3.10 -22.30 6.37
C ASN A 289 -4.08 -21.14 6.14
N LEU A 290 -4.27 -20.70 4.89
CA LEU A 290 -5.29 -19.70 4.55
C LEU A 290 -6.69 -20.19 4.93
N CYS A 291 -7.03 -21.42 4.54
CA CYS A 291 -8.31 -22.04 4.88
C CYS A 291 -8.51 -22.10 6.40
N ARG A 292 -7.51 -22.55 7.16
CA ARG A 292 -7.58 -22.64 8.62
C ARG A 292 -7.87 -21.30 9.27
N GLU A 293 -7.11 -20.25 8.92
CA GLU A 293 -7.31 -18.93 9.49
C GLU A 293 -8.64 -18.30 9.05
N ALA A 294 -9.05 -18.53 7.78
CA ALA A 294 -10.33 -18.05 7.27
C ALA A 294 -11.51 -18.67 8.05
N LEU A 295 -11.53 -20.01 8.20
CA LEU A 295 -12.59 -20.70 8.93
C LEU A 295 -12.61 -20.29 10.40
N ARG A 296 -11.46 -20.16 11.05
CA ARG A 296 -11.39 -19.66 12.42
C ARG A 296 -12.10 -18.31 12.58
N LEU A 297 -11.86 -17.36 11.67
CA LEU A 297 -12.50 -16.03 11.73
C LEU A 297 -13.98 -16.06 11.32
N LEU A 298 -14.39 -16.99 10.47
CA LEU A 298 -15.80 -17.14 10.07
C LEU A 298 -16.65 -17.86 11.12
N GLU A 299 -16.06 -18.69 11.97
CA GLU A 299 -16.76 -19.55 12.93
C GLU A 299 -16.62 -19.06 14.37
N ASP A 300 -15.46 -18.52 14.74
CA ASP A 300 -15.20 -17.96 16.07
C ASP A 300 -15.58 -16.48 16.11
N THR A 301 -16.78 -16.21 16.62
CA THR A 301 -17.30 -14.84 16.76
C THR A 301 -16.43 -13.99 17.70
N ALA A 302 -15.92 -14.57 18.79
CA ALA A 302 -15.07 -13.83 19.75
C ALA A 302 -13.74 -13.41 19.11
N ALA A 303 -13.10 -14.29 18.35
CA ALA A 303 -11.88 -13.96 17.60
C ALA A 303 -12.14 -12.87 16.55
N ARG A 304 -13.26 -12.93 15.84
CA ARG A 304 -13.66 -11.93 14.85
C ARG A 304 -13.94 -10.57 15.49
N ASP A 305 -14.65 -10.54 16.61
CA ASP A 305 -15.01 -9.29 17.30
C ASP A 305 -13.75 -8.64 17.93
N THR A 306 -12.84 -9.45 18.47
CA THR A 306 -11.54 -8.97 18.92
C THR A 306 -10.76 -8.32 17.78
N MET A 307 -10.72 -8.97 16.61
CA MET A 307 -10.06 -8.39 15.44
C MET A 307 -10.72 -7.07 15.01
N LYS A 308 -12.04 -7.00 14.94
CA LYS A 308 -12.75 -5.76 14.60
C LYS A 308 -12.43 -4.61 15.58
N ALA A 309 -12.34 -4.88 16.88
CA ALA A 309 -11.93 -3.89 17.87
C ALA A 309 -10.48 -3.41 17.64
N ASP A 310 -9.58 -4.31 17.29
CA ASP A 310 -8.21 -3.99 16.93
C ASP A 310 -8.12 -3.14 15.66
N LEU A 311 -8.90 -3.48 14.62
CA LEU A 311 -8.99 -2.72 13.38
C LEU A 311 -9.56 -1.31 13.62
N ALA A 312 -10.56 -1.18 14.49
CA ALA A 312 -11.09 0.13 14.91
C ALA A 312 -10.00 0.99 15.58
N THR A 313 -9.17 0.39 16.44
CA THR A 313 -8.02 1.08 17.05
C THR A 313 -6.99 1.51 15.99
N VAL A 314 -6.70 0.66 15.00
CA VAL A 314 -5.83 1.02 13.86
C VAL A 314 -6.42 2.17 13.05
N SER A 315 -7.71 2.12 12.76
CA SER A 315 -8.42 3.19 12.04
C SER A 315 -8.32 4.53 12.78
N GLN A 316 -8.53 4.53 14.10
CA GLN A 316 -8.39 5.73 14.95
C GLN A 316 -6.96 6.30 14.92
N LYS A 317 -5.92 5.44 14.95
CA LYS A 317 -4.53 5.88 14.88
C LYS A 317 -4.15 6.49 13.51
N LEU A 318 -4.81 6.06 12.44
CA LEU A 318 -4.57 6.56 11.08
C LEU A 318 -5.38 7.81 10.77
N ALA A 319 -6.50 8.02 11.45
CA ALA A 319 -7.29 9.22 11.34
C ALA A 319 -6.60 10.40 12.04
N THR A 320 -6.77 11.59 11.48
CA THR A 320 -6.35 12.86 12.10
C THR A 320 -7.61 13.66 12.43
N PRO A 321 -8.09 13.62 13.68
CA PRO A 321 -9.28 14.37 14.04
C PRO A 321 -9.09 15.87 13.78
N GLY A 322 -10.02 16.49 13.06
CA GLY A 322 -10.08 17.94 12.88
C GLY A 322 -9.21 18.55 11.80
N ALA A 323 -8.40 17.76 11.07
CA ALA A 323 -7.61 18.29 9.96
C ALA A 323 -7.51 17.27 8.82
N ASP A 324 -7.66 17.69 7.58
CA ASP A 324 -7.34 16.86 6.42
C ASP A 324 -5.81 16.65 6.38
N PRO A 325 -5.31 15.41 6.28
CA PRO A 325 -3.89 15.10 6.13
C PRO A 325 -3.21 15.88 5.00
N MET A 326 -3.94 16.14 3.92
CA MET A 326 -3.40 16.86 2.76
C MET A 326 -3.25 18.35 3.05
N ASP A 327 -4.19 18.96 3.78
CA ASP A 327 -4.10 20.38 4.18
C ASP A 327 -2.95 20.59 5.18
N LYS A 328 -2.81 19.67 6.15
CA LYS A 328 -1.68 19.68 7.09
C LYS A 328 -0.34 19.55 6.35
N ALA A 329 -0.25 18.63 5.39
CA ALA A 329 0.93 18.45 4.57
C ALA A 329 1.23 19.73 3.74
N ALA A 330 0.22 20.30 3.09
CA ALA A 330 0.34 21.52 2.31
C ALA A 330 0.84 22.71 3.16
N GLY A 331 0.30 22.92 4.36
CA GLY A 331 0.75 23.97 5.27
C GLY A 331 2.22 23.84 5.68
N ILE A 332 2.67 22.60 5.98
CA ILE A 332 4.10 22.37 6.29
C ILE A 332 4.98 22.65 5.06
N LEU A 333 4.56 22.20 3.87
CA LEU A 333 5.29 22.42 2.63
C LEU A 333 5.37 23.92 2.27
N GLN A 334 4.29 24.67 2.49
CA GLN A 334 4.26 26.11 2.28
C GLN A 334 5.25 26.84 3.22
N SER A 335 5.34 26.42 4.47
CA SER A 335 6.28 27.02 5.43
C SER A 335 7.76 26.82 5.05
N LEU A 336 8.09 25.83 4.21
CA LEU A 336 9.45 25.66 3.69
C LEU A 336 9.79 26.75 2.68
N ILE A 337 8.83 27.14 1.82
CA ILE A 337 9.02 28.24 0.85
C ILE A 337 9.24 29.56 1.59
N GLU A 338 8.42 29.85 2.61
CA GLU A 338 8.49 31.11 3.36
C GLU A 338 9.83 31.31 4.10
N LYS A 339 10.39 30.21 4.63
CA LYS A 339 11.70 30.22 5.29
C LYS A 339 12.85 30.56 4.32
N GLU A 340 12.82 29.98 3.13
CA GLU A 340 13.83 30.26 2.09
C GLU A 340 13.76 31.70 1.63
N VAL A 341 12.56 32.26 1.38
CA VAL A 341 12.37 33.66 1.01
C VAL A 341 12.93 34.59 2.08
N SER A 342 12.70 34.29 3.35
CA SER A 342 13.21 35.07 4.48
C SER A 342 14.74 35.01 4.61
N ALA A 343 15.34 33.83 4.33
CA ALA A 343 16.80 33.65 4.39
C ALA A 343 17.55 34.36 3.24
N HIS A 344 16.88 34.58 2.10
CA HIS A 344 17.48 35.34 0.98
C HIS A 344 17.25 36.84 1.07
N ALA A 345 16.36 37.29 1.96
CA ALA A 345 16.07 38.73 2.19
C ALA A 345 16.91 39.34 3.33
N SER A 346 17.61 38.52 4.09
CA SER A 346 18.54 38.91 5.17
C SER A 346 20.01 38.79 4.73
#